data_94a093a0436166697c2ecd211c4bd59b
#
_entry.id   94a093a0436166697c2ecd211c4bd59b
#
_cell.length_a   1.000
_cell.length_b   1.000
_cell.length_c   1.000
_cell.angle_alpha   90.00
_cell.angle_beta   90.00
_cell.angle_gamma   90.00
#
_symmetry.space_group_name_H-M   'P 1'
#
loop_
_entity.id
_entity.type
_entity.pdbx_description
1 polymer ?
#
loop_
_entity_poly.entity_id
_entity_poly.type
_entity_poly.pdbx_seq_one_letter_code
_entity_poly.pdbx_strand_id
1 'polypeptide(L)'
;MWGGRFEGGPSAIMREINASIPFDKALWRQDIAASKAHVAMLGKQGIVSAQDARAISEGLDRVAAEYEANGVPENWDLEDIHMTTESRLAELIGAPAGRLHTARSRNDQVATDFRLWVRDAMDQADAGLEALQRALVTRAGEHADSIMPGFTHMQTAQPVTLGHHLMAYYEMVARDRSRFADARARMNQCPLGSAALAGTGFPIDRDMTAQALGFDRPTANSLDAVSDRDFALDYLSAAAQCALHLSRLAEEMIIWASQPFGFVRLPDALSTGSSIMPQKKNPDAAELVRGHAGRIVGCLTALMVTMKGLPLAYSKDMQDDKPPVFEAAGLLGLSIAAMTGMVADCQFRTDRMRQAAELGYATATDLADWLVREADIPFREAHHITGSAVKLAEQRGVALDALPLADLKAIDTRIDERVFTALSVEASVAARSSHGGTAPAQVRARVAEARKALGMDG
;
A
#
# COMPACT_ATOMS: atom_id res chain seq x y z
N MET A 1 0.91 -4.62 39.52
CA MET A 1 1.07 -6.06 39.24
C MET A 1 2.06 -6.80 40.14
N TRP A 2 2.88 -6.10 40.88
CA TRP A 2 3.85 -6.68 41.81
C TRP A 2 3.25 -6.71 43.23
N GLY A 3 3.00 -7.89 43.77
CA GLY A 3 2.43 -8.10 45.09
C GLY A 3 2.10 -9.57 45.31
N GLY A 4 1.66 -9.91 46.51
CA GLY A 4 1.27 -11.26 46.89
C GLY A 4 2.45 -12.23 47.02
N ARG A 5 2.93 -12.78 45.90
CA ARG A 5 4.02 -13.79 45.89
C ARG A 5 5.43 -13.18 45.83
N PHE A 6 5.55 -11.89 45.43
CA PHE A 6 6.85 -11.25 45.26
C PHE A 6 7.22 -10.42 46.50
N GLU A 7 8.45 -10.55 46.98
CA GLU A 7 8.97 -9.83 48.12
C GLU A 7 9.54 -8.43 47.79
N GLY A 8 9.68 -8.10 46.50
CA GLY A 8 10.20 -6.81 46.02
C GLY A 8 9.69 -6.40 44.64
N GLY A 9 9.89 -5.13 44.29
CA GLY A 9 9.56 -4.60 42.94
C GLY A 9 10.60 -4.98 41.87
N PRO A 10 10.30 -4.76 40.60
CA PRO A 10 11.23 -5.05 39.48
C PRO A 10 12.48 -4.19 39.57
N SER A 11 13.62 -4.74 39.13
CA SER A 11 14.85 -3.96 38.92
C SER A 11 14.67 -2.88 37.84
N ALA A 12 15.57 -1.91 37.83
CA ALA A 12 15.52 -0.85 36.76
C ALA A 12 15.57 -1.43 35.36
N ILE A 13 16.48 -2.38 35.12
CA ILE A 13 16.59 -3.04 33.80
C ILE A 13 15.35 -3.87 33.46
N MET A 14 14.69 -4.50 34.46
CA MET A 14 13.45 -5.23 34.23
C MET A 14 12.30 -4.28 33.86
N ARG A 15 12.23 -3.10 34.43
CA ARG A 15 11.26 -2.06 34.05
C ARG A 15 11.49 -1.58 32.65
N GLU A 16 12.73 -1.32 32.27
CA GLU A 16 13.09 -0.83 30.94
C GLU A 16 12.78 -1.86 29.84
N ILE A 17 13.20 -3.12 30.00
CA ILE A 17 12.98 -4.15 28.98
C ILE A 17 11.51 -4.58 28.87
N ASN A 18 10.74 -4.44 29.96
CA ASN A 18 9.36 -4.90 30.01
C ASN A 18 8.35 -3.84 29.54
N ALA A 19 8.72 -2.56 29.58
CA ALA A 19 7.82 -1.46 29.23
C ALA A 19 7.55 -1.42 27.72
N SER A 20 6.26 -1.49 27.35
CA SER A 20 5.78 -1.38 25.96
C SER A 20 5.10 -0.03 25.67
N ILE A 21 4.85 0.80 26.70
CA ILE A 21 4.20 2.11 26.56
C ILE A 21 4.83 3.02 25.50
N PRO A 22 6.16 3.01 25.23
CA PRO A 22 6.74 3.87 24.19
C PRO A 22 6.14 3.66 22.80
N PHE A 23 5.67 2.46 22.50
CA PHE A 23 5.08 2.13 21.19
C PHE A 23 3.60 1.74 21.29
N ASP A 24 3.15 0.97 22.31
CA ASP A 24 1.78 0.48 22.39
C ASP A 24 0.76 1.56 22.76
N LYS A 25 1.21 2.74 23.20
CA LYS A 25 0.34 3.94 23.30
C LYS A 25 -0.43 4.24 22.03
N ALA A 26 0.03 3.75 20.85
CA ALA A 26 -0.69 3.87 19.59
C ALA A 26 -2.05 3.13 19.60
N LEU A 27 -2.25 2.19 20.54
CA LEU A 27 -3.49 1.40 20.67
C LEU A 27 -4.56 2.07 21.55
N TRP A 28 -4.35 3.25 22.11
CA TRP A 28 -5.22 3.84 23.11
C TRP A 28 -6.70 3.96 22.70
N ARG A 29 -6.94 4.27 21.42
CA ARG A 29 -8.31 4.38 20.90
C ARG A 29 -9.02 3.02 20.89
N GLN A 30 -8.31 1.99 20.48
CA GLN A 30 -8.81 0.63 20.39
C GLN A 30 -9.01 0.05 21.81
N ASP A 31 -8.08 0.29 22.73
CA ASP A 31 -8.21 -0.14 24.14
C ASP A 31 -9.44 0.47 24.81
N ILE A 32 -9.66 1.77 24.64
CA ILE A 32 -10.87 2.44 25.17
C ILE A 32 -12.14 1.89 24.54
N ALA A 33 -12.16 1.72 23.21
CA ALA A 33 -13.33 1.18 22.50
C ALA A 33 -13.65 -0.26 22.95
N ALA A 34 -12.63 -1.12 23.02
CA ALA A 34 -12.80 -2.50 23.50
C ALA A 34 -13.22 -2.56 24.97
N SER A 35 -12.63 -1.72 25.83
CA SER A 35 -13.00 -1.60 27.24
C SER A 35 -14.45 -1.12 27.43
N LYS A 36 -14.94 -0.19 26.63
CA LYS A 36 -16.34 0.27 26.65
C LYS A 36 -17.29 -0.85 26.19
N ALA A 37 -16.97 -1.58 25.12
CA ALA A 37 -17.75 -2.73 24.69
C ALA A 37 -17.81 -3.82 25.76
N HIS A 38 -16.68 -4.10 26.40
CA HIS A 38 -16.56 -5.09 27.47
C HIS A 38 -17.41 -4.70 28.67
N VAL A 39 -17.30 -3.49 29.21
CA VAL A 39 -18.07 -3.07 30.38
C VAL A 39 -19.56 -2.97 30.12
N ALA A 40 -19.98 -2.58 28.90
CA ALA A 40 -21.37 -2.59 28.50
C ALA A 40 -21.97 -4.01 28.54
N MET A 41 -21.20 -5.00 28.04
CA MET A 41 -21.54 -6.42 28.11
C MET A 41 -21.61 -6.90 29.58
N LEU A 42 -20.61 -6.58 30.42
CA LEU A 42 -20.61 -6.96 31.83
C LEU A 42 -21.84 -6.42 32.57
N GLY A 43 -22.21 -5.18 32.32
CA GLY A 43 -23.41 -4.56 32.87
C GLY A 43 -24.71 -5.23 32.39
N LYS A 44 -24.80 -5.56 31.08
CA LYS A 44 -25.95 -6.23 30.48
C LYS A 44 -26.15 -7.67 31.04
N GLN A 45 -25.05 -8.37 31.27
CA GLN A 45 -25.06 -9.72 31.84
C GLN A 45 -25.22 -9.73 33.37
N GLY A 46 -25.30 -8.55 34.05
CA GLY A 46 -25.44 -8.45 35.47
C GLY A 46 -24.17 -8.87 36.28
N ILE A 47 -23.04 -8.99 35.59
CA ILE A 47 -21.73 -9.31 36.21
C ILE A 47 -21.21 -8.10 36.99
N VAL A 48 -21.45 -6.91 36.48
CA VAL A 48 -21.17 -5.61 37.11
C VAL A 48 -22.47 -4.84 37.22
N SER A 49 -22.63 -4.03 38.29
CA SER A 49 -23.84 -3.21 38.43
C SER A 49 -24.01 -2.22 37.28
N ALA A 50 -25.24 -1.92 36.90
CA ALA A 50 -25.51 -0.93 35.84
C ALA A 50 -24.98 0.47 36.22
N GLN A 51 -24.85 0.79 37.50
CA GLN A 51 -24.27 2.04 37.99
C GLN A 51 -22.77 2.06 37.73
N ASP A 52 -22.04 1.02 38.14
CA ASP A 52 -20.60 0.91 37.93
C ASP A 52 -20.26 0.85 36.43
N ALA A 53 -21.05 0.10 35.64
CA ALA A 53 -20.85 0.02 34.18
C ALA A 53 -20.96 1.40 33.50
N ARG A 54 -21.92 2.23 33.92
CA ARG A 54 -22.04 3.61 33.42
C ARG A 54 -20.89 4.47 33.87
N ALA A 55 -20.53 4.44 35.16
CA ALA A 55 -19.42 5.22 35.69
C ALA A 55 -18.10 4.90 34.98
N ILE A 56 -17.83 3.62 34.71
CA ILE A 56 -16.65 3.18 33.95
C ILE A 56 -16.70 3.69 32.51
N SER A 57 -17.83 3.57 31.82
CA SER A 57 -17.97 4.03 30.43
C SER A 57 -17.77 5.55 30.32
N GLU A 58 -18.40 6.34 31.19
CA GLU A 58 -18.22 7.81 31.25
C GLU A 58 -16.80 8.21 31.65
N GLY A 59 -16.18 7.45 32.55
CA GLY A 59 -14.77 7.63 32.93
C GLY A 59 -13.82 7.39 31.76
N LEU A 60 -14.05 6.35 30.96
CA LEU A 60 -13.28 6.05 29.75
C LEU A 60 -13.45 7.16 28.68
N ASP A 61 -14.62 7.77 28.54
CA ASP A 61 -14.82 8.92 27.65
C ASP A 61 -13.99 10.14 28.08
N ARG A 62 -13.85 10.34 29.40
CA ARG A 62 -12.99 11.41 29.94
C ARG A 62 -11.51 11.11 29.68
N VAL A 63 -11.06 9.87 29.88
CA VAL A 63 -9.69 9.45 29.55
C VAL A 63 -9.40 9.67 28.04
N ALA A 64 -10.34 9.28 27.18
CA ALA A 64 -10.22 9.49 25.74
C ALA A 64 -10.06 10.97 25.38
N ALA A 65 -10.87 11.86 25.98
CA ALA A 65 -10.78 13.29 25.76
C ALA A 65 -9.44 13.88 26.22
N GLU A 66 -8.91 13.39 27.35
CA GLU A 66 -7.59 13.80 27.85
C GLU A 66 -6.47 13.35 26.90
N TYR A 67 -6.52 12.12 26.40
CA TYR A 67 -5.51 11.60 25.46
C TYR A 67 -5.57 12.29 24.11
N GLU A 68 -6.77 12.66 23.64
CA GLU A 68 -6.92 13.45 22.40
C GLU A 68 -6.32 14.85 22.54
N ALA A 69 -6.54 15.51 23.68
CA ALA A 69 -6.08 16.88 23.91
C ALA A 69 -4.58 17.00 24.23
N ASN A 70 -4.03 16.03 24.98
CA ASN A 70 -2.70 16.15 25.59
C ASN A 70 -1.71 15.07 25.13
N GLY A 71 -2.17 14.07 24.38
CA GLY A 71 -1.42 12.84 24.09
C GLY A 71 -1.46 11.85 25.28
N VAL A 72 -1.07 10.61 25.02
CA VAL A 72 -0.94 9.57 26.03
C VAL A 72 0.33 9.81 26.85
N PRO A 73 0.27 9.86 28.20
CA PRO A 73 1.47 10.01 29.02
C PRO A 73 2.36 8.76 28.96
N GLU A 74 3.66 8.96 28.78
CA GLU A 74 4.65 7.88 28.84
C GLU A 74 5.15 7.68 30.27
N ASN A 75 4.46 6.87 31.04
CA ASN A 75 4.90 6.49 32.38
C ASN A 75 5.41 5.03 32.37
N TRP A 76 6.70 4.84 32.37
CA TRP A 76 7.35 3.53 32.32
C TRP A 76 7.05 2.64 33.54
N ASP A 77 6.63 3.22 34.69
CA ASP A 77 6.20 2.46 35.84
C ASP A 77 4.83 1.79 35.66
N LEU A 78 4.06 2.21 34.66
CA LEU A 78 2.77 1.64 34.27
C LEU A 78 2.87 0.59 33.13
N GLU A 79 4.08 0.26 32.69
CA GLU A 79 4.40 -0.79 31.72
C GLU A 79 3.78 -0.61 30.33
N ASP A 80 2.44 -0.55 30.21
CA ASP A 80 1.70 -0.57 28.95
C ASP A 80 0.54 0.46 28.92
N ILE A 81 -0.06 0.64 27.73
CA ILE A 81 -1.22 1.53 27.54
C ILE A 81 -2.42 1.10 28.38
N HIS A 82 -2.60 -0.17 28.56
CA HIS A 82 -3.75 -0.72 29.29
C HIS A 82 -3.68 -0.35 30.79
N MET A 83 -2.49 -0.51 31.40
CA MET A 83 -2.28 -0.05 32.80
C MET A 83 -2.38 1.47 32.92
N THR A 84 -1.88 2.19 31.93
CA THR A 84 -1.97 3.66 31.89
C THR A 84 -3.43 4.10 31.83
N THR A 85 -4.24 3.48 31.00
CA THR A 85 -5.69 3.74 30.90
C THR A 85 -6.44 3.34 32.17
N GLU A 86 -6.19 2.15 32.72
CA GLU A 86 -6.83 1.66 33.95
C GLU A 86 -6.45 2.51 35.17
N SER A 87 -5.18 2.93 35.28
CA SER A 87 -4.71 3.80 36.37
C SER A 87 -5.39 5.17 36.30
N ARG A 88 -5.42 5.78 35.13
CA ARG A 88 -6.08 7.08 34.96
C ARG A 88 -7.58 7.00 35.21
N LEU A 89 -8.23 5.92 34.77
CA LEU A 89 -9.63 5.66 35.07
C LEU A 89 -9.87 5.59 36.61
N ALA A 90 -8.99 4.86 37.34
CA ALA A 90 -9.11 4.74 38.79
C ALA A 90 -8.96 6.10 39.51
N GLU A 91 -8.08 6.98 39.03
CA GLU A 91 -7.94 8.34 39.56
C GLU A 91 -9.23 9.17 39.33
N LEU A 92 -9.93 8.95 38.21
CA LEU A 92 -11.12 9.73 37.84
C LEU A 92 -12.39 9.28 38.55
N ILE A 93 -12.57 7.95 38.73
CA ILE A 93 -13.86 7.39 39.20
C ILE A 93 -13.73 6.54 40.48
N GLY A 94 -12.53 6.28 40.97
CA GLY A 94 -12.28 5.51 42.18
C GLY A 94 -12.63 4.03 42.07
N ALA A 95 -13.25 3.46 43.12
CA ALA A 95 -13.49 2.02 43.29
C ALA A 95 -14.20 1.31 42.12
N PRO A 96 -15.15 1.90 41.39
CA PRO A 96 -15.77 1.26 40.22
C PRO A 96 -14.76 0.82 39.14
N ALA A 97 -13.65 1.56 38.97
CA ALA A 97 -12.64 1.28 37.94
C ALA A 97 -12.06 -0.14 38.04
N GLY A 98 -11.86 -0.64 39.28
CA GLY A 98 -11.34 -1.99 39.55
C GLY A 98 -12.24 -3.13 39.03
N ARG A 99 -13.47 -2.85 38.61
CA ARG A 99 -14.40 -3.85 38.06
C ARG A 99 -14.25 -4.03 36.56
N LEU A 100 -13.56 -3.10 35.86
CA LEU A 100 -13.39 -3.15 34.40
C LEU A 100 -12.67 -4.43 33.93
N HIS A 101 -11.70 -4.92 34.72
CA HIS A 101 -10.90 -6.09 34.36
C HIS A 101 -11.62 -7.45 34.65
N THR A 102 -12.87 -7.44 35.15
CA THR A 102 -13.63 -8.66 35.43
C THR A 102 -13.82 -9.50 34.17
N ALA A 103 -13.57 -10.81 34.25
CA ALA A 103 -13.71 -11.77 33.12
C ALA A 103 -12.80 -11.49 31.91
N ARG A 104 -11.74 -10.69 32.07
CA ARG A 104 -10.78 -10.32 31.03
C ARG A 104 -9.35 -10.62 31.49
N SER A 105 -8.48 -10.88 30.51
CA SER A 105 -7.03 -10.95 30.70
C SER A 105 -6.35 -9.88 29.86
N ARG A 106 -5.12 -9.53 30.20
CA ARG A 106 -4.25 -8.71 29.34
C ARG A 106 -4.09 -9.36 27.96
N ASN A 107 -4.09 -10.72 27.88
CA ASN A 107 -3.87 -11.45 26.64
C ASN A 107 -4.99 -11.23 25.59
N ASP A 108 -6.27 -11.37 25.99
CA ASP A 108 -7.38 -11.14 25.05
C ASP A 108 -7.65 -9.64 24.82
N GLN A 109 -7.31 -8.78 25.79
CA GLN A 109 -7.35 -7.34 25.66
C GLN A 109 -6.39 -6.87 24.57
N VAL A 110 -5.09 -7.14 24.70
CA VAL A 110 -4.08 -6.71 23.72
C VAL A 110 -4.31 -7.33 22.34
N ALA A 111 -4.75 -8.59 22.27
CA ALA A 111 -5.06 -9.25 21.02
C ALA A 111 -6.23 -8.56 20.29
N THR A 112 -7.25 -8.11 21.03
CA THR A 112 -8.39 -7.37 20.47
C THR A 112 -7.97 -5.99 19.99
N ASP A 113 -7.23 -5.24 20.79
CA ASP A 113 -6.83 -3.88 20.50
C ASP A 113 -5.87 -3.84 19.29
N PHE A 114 -4.93 -4.76 19.25
CA PHE A 114 -4.00 -4.86 18.12
C PHE A 114 -4.72 -5.28 16.83
N ARG A 115 -5.69 -6.19 16.91
CA ARG A 115 -6.52 -6.59 15.76
C ARG A 115 -7.39 -5.43 15.27
N LEU A 116 -7.99 -4.65 16.14
CA LEU A 116 -8.72 -3.43 15.79
C LEU A 116 -7.82 -2.41 15.10
N TRP A 117 -6.64 -2.17 15.66
CA TRP A 117 -5.67 -1.23 15.09
C TRP A 117 -5.21 -1.65 13.68
N VAL A 118 -4.90 -2.94 13.48
CA VAL A 118 -4.51 -3.46 12.17
C VAL A 118 -5.65 -3.34 11.16
N ARG A 119 -6.90 -3.55 11.60
CA ARG A 119 -8.10 -3.32 10.77
C ARG A 119 -8.19 -1.87 10.31
N ASP A 120 -8.02 -0.93 11.24
CA ASP A 120 -8.02 0.50 10.93
C ASP A 120 -6.87 0.87 9.97
N ALA A 121 -5.69 0.27 10.13
CA ALA A 121 -4.56 0.46 9.21
C ALA A 121 -4.82 -0.08 7.80
N MET A 122 -5.53 -1.22 7.68
CA MET A 122 -5.99 -1.74 6.37
C MET A 122 -6.98 -0.78 5.70
N ASP A 123 -7.94 -0.26 6.45
CA ASP A 123 -8.94 0.68 5.94
C ASP A 123 -8.29 2.00 5.49
N GLN A 124 -7.29 2.50 6.22
CA GLN A 124 -6.50 3.68 5.83
C GLN A 124 -5.66 3.41 4.59
N ALA A 125 -5.02 2.25 4.48
CA ALA A 125 -4.24 1.87 3.30
C ALA A 125 -5.14 1.79 2.06
N ASP A 126 -6.32 1.16 2.15
CA ASP A 126 -7.28 1.07 1.05
C ASP A 126 -7.75 2.45 0.59
N ALA A 127 -8.12 3.32 1.52
CA ALA A 127 -8.54 4.70 1.20
C ALA A 127 -7.42 5.51 0.52
N GLY A 128 -6.18 5.38 1.01
CA GLY A 128 -5.02 6.01 0.37
C GLY A 128 -4.72 5.47 -1.03
N LEU A 129 -4.82 4.17 -1.22
CA LEU A 129 -4.64 3.52 -2.53
C LEU A 129 -5.76 3.88 -3.51
N GLU A 130 -6.99 4.06 -3.02
CA GLU A 130 -8.07 4.59 -3.85
C GLU A 130 -7.76 6.00 -4.35
N ALA A 131 -7.22 6.87 -3.49
CA ALA A 131 -6.81 8.21 -3.89
C ALA A 131 -5.71 8.18 -4.96
N LEU A 132 -4.72 7.28 -4.83
CA LEU A 132 -3.71 7.07 -5.86
C LEU A 132 -4.31 6.56 -7.18
N GLN A 133 -5.26 5.62 -7.12
CA GLN A 133 -5.96 5.15 -8.32
C GLN A 133 -6.72 6.27 -9.02
N ARG A 134 -7.40 7.14 -8.28
CA ARG A 134 -8.11 8.30 -8.83
C ARG A 134 -7.14 9.26 -9.54
N ALA A 135 -5.97 9.52 -8.96
CA ALA A 135 -4.92 10.33 -9.60
C ALA A 135 -4.42 9.68 -10.88
N LEU A 136 -4.08 8.37 -10.85
CA LEU A 136 -3.61 7.61 -12.01
C LEU A 136 -4.63 7.62 -13.15
N VAL A 137 -5.90 7.35 -12.87
CA VAL A 137 -6.99 7.32 -13.86
C VAL A 137 -7.23 8.71 -14.48
N THR A 138 -7.19 9.77 -13.66
CA THR A 138 -7.32 11.15 -14.16
C THR A 138 -6.20 11.47 -15.14
N ARG A 139 -4.95 11.26 -14.73
CA ARG A 139 -3.78 11.52 -15.57
C ARG A 139 -3.74 10.63 -16.81
N ALA A 140 -4.14 9.35 -16.69
CA ALA A 140 -4.23 8.44 -17.84
C ALA A 140 -5.26 8.91 -18.86
N GLY A 141 -6.39 9.45 -18.42
CA GLY A 141 -7.40 10.02 -19.31
C GLY A 141 -6.90 11.25 -20.07
N GLU A 142 -6.19 12.15 -19.39
CA GLU A 142 -5.58 13.34 -20.01
C GLU A 142 -4.51 12.99 -21.05
N HIS A 143 -3.84 11.85 -20.88
CA HIS A 143 -2.72 11.42 -21.69
C HIS A 143 -2.98 10.14 -22.51
N ALA A 144 -4.24 9.85 -22.81
CA ALA A 144 -4.62 8.67 -23.57
C ALA A 144 -4.00 8.64 -24.99
N ASP A 145 -3.68 9.81 -25.55
CA ASP A 145 -3.06 9.98 -26.86
C ASP A 145 -1.57 10.38 -26.81
N SER A 146 -1.04 10.67 -25.63
CA SER A 146 0.34 11.14 -25.48
C SER A 146 1.32 9.99 -25.70
N ILE A 147 2.07 10.02 -26.80
CA ILE A 147 3.02 8.97 -27.17
C ILE A 147 4.31 9.08 -26.37
N MET A 148 4.82 7.94 -25.89
CA MET A 148 6.10 7.79 -25.24
C MET A 148 6.80 6.49 -25.71
N PRO A 149 8.12 6.38 -25.54
CA PRO A 149 8.80 5.12 -25.80
C PRO A 149 8.41 4.07 -24.75
N GLY A 150 8.05 2.87 -25.18
CA GLY A 150 8.05 1.71 -24.33
C GLY A 150 9.47 1.13 -24.22
N PHE A 151 9.86 0.65 -23.05
CA PHE A 151 11.20 0.11 -22.81
C PHE A 151 11.15 -1.36 -22.42
N THR A 152 12.09 -2.13 -22.95
CA THR A 152 12.50 -3.43 -22.43
C THR A 152 14.01 -3.42 -22.27
N HIS A 153 14.54 -3.95 -21.17
CA HIS A 153 15.99 -3.90 -20.87
C HIS A 153 16.58 -2.48 -20.91
N MET A 154 15.78 -1.46 -20.59
CA MET A 154 16.12 -0.04 -20.72
C MET A 154 16.49 0.37 -22.17
N GLN A 155 16.14 -0.43 -23.17
CA GLN A 155 16.25 -0.11 -24.57
C GLN A 155 14.87 0.28 -25.12
N THR A 156 14.83 1.27 -26.02
CA THR A 156 13.60 1.64 -26.74
C THR A 156 13.08 0.41 -27.49
N ALA A 157 11.84 0.07 -27.23
CA ALA A 157 11.14 -1.05 -27.88
C ALA A 157 10.04 -0.49 -28.79
N GLN A 158 8.78 -0.71 -28.43
CA GLN A 158 7.64 -0.19 -29.20
C GLN A 158 7.10 1.09 -28.56
N PRO A 159 6.54 2.04 -29.33
CA PRO A 159 5.87 3.19 -28.76
C PRO A 159 4.59 2.75 -28.04
N VAL A 160 4.30 3.43 -26.93
CA VAL A 160 3.08 3.27 -26.13
C VAL A 160 2.47 4.63 -25.84
N THR A 161 1.25 4.69 -25.30
CA THR A 161 0.76 5.95 -24.74
C THR A 161 1.09 6.07 -23.26
N LEU A 162 1.31 7.29 -22.78
CA LEU A 162 1.49 7.59 -21.37
C LEU A 162 0.26 7.14 -20.55
N GLY A 163 -0.94 7.34 -21.09
CA GLY A 163 -2.16 6.85 -20.47
C GLY A 163 -2.15 5.34 -20.26
N HIS A 164 -1.71 4.57 -21.27
CA HIS A 164 -1.54 3.12 -21.13
C HIS A 164 -0.55 2.75 -20.03
N HIS A 165 0.59 3.44 -19.99
CA HIS A 165 1.62 3.21 -18.97
C HIS A 165 1.10 3.47 -17.55
N LEU A 166 0.39 4.58 -17.34
CA LEU A 166 -0.20 4.92 -16.04
C LEU A 166 -1.28 3.91 -15.62
N MET A 167 -2.07 3.39 -16.58
CA MET A 167 -3.05 2.36 -16.29
C MET A 167 -2.42 1.03 -15.85
N ALA A 168 -1.18 0.72 -16.23
CA ALA A 168 -0.47 -0.45 -15.69
C ALA A 168 -0.28 -0.34 -14.16
N TYR A 169 0.01 0.84 -13.65
CA TYR A 169 0.09 1.09 -12.20
C TYR A 169 -1.28 1.09 -11.53
N TYR A 170 -2.32 1.60 -12.19
CA TYR A 170 -3.70 1.42 -11.73
C TYR A 170 -4.03 -0.06 -11.46
N GLU A 171 -3.67 -0.96 -12.38
CA GLU A 171 -3.91 -2.40 -12.23
C GLU A 171 -3.08 -3.01 -11.07
N MET A 172 -1.86 -2.53 -10.83
CA MET A 172 -1.06 -2.97 -9.68
C MET A 172 -1.73 -2.57 -8.37
N VAL A 173 -2.14 -1.30 -8.25
CA VAL A 173 -2.81 -0.76 -7.07
C VAL A 173 -4.17 -1.42 -6.84
N ALA A 174 -4.92 -1.77 -7.90
CA ALA A 174 -6.18 -2.51 -7.78
C ALA A 174 -5.97 -3.90 -7.13
N ARG A 175 -4.91 -4.60 -7.50
CA ARG A 175 -4.54 -5.87 -6.86
C ARG A 175 -4.09 -5.69 -5.41
N ASP A 176 -3.44 -4.57 -5.07
CA ASP A 176 -3.03 -4.29 -3.69
C ASP A 176 -4.26 -4.02 -2.82
N ARG A 177 -5.22 -3.22 -3.27
CA ARG A 177 -6.50 -3.02 -2.59
C ARG A 177 -7.24 -4.33 -2.34
N SER A 178 -7.27 -5.21 -3.34
CA SER A 178 -7.87 -6.56 -3.20
C SER A 178 -7.20 -7.37 -2.10
N ARG A 179 -5.85 -7.33 -1.98
CA ARG A 179 -5.12 -8.03 -0.91
C ARG A 179 -5.48 -7.50 0.48
N PHE A 180 -5.56 -6.18 0.65
CA PHE A 180 -6.00 -5.59 1.92
C PHE A 180 -7.45 -5.96 2.25
N ALA A 181 -8.35 -5.96 1.27
CA ALA A 181 -9.74 -6.37 1.46
C ALA A 181 -9.85 -7.85 1.88
N ASP A 182 -9.09 -8.74 1.25
CA ASP A 182 -9.06 -10.17 1.60
C ASP A 182 -8.50 -10.40 3.02
N ALA A 183 -7.40 -9.72 3.36
CA ALA A 183 -6.80 -9.79 4.69
C ALA A 183 -7.78 -9.28 5.76
N ARG A 184 -8.44 -8.14 5.49
CA ARG A 184 -9.43 -7.54 6.37
C ARG A 184 -10.63 -8.47 6.62
N ALA A 185 -11.12 -9.14 5.59
CA ALA A 185 -12.22 -10.10 5.73
C ALA A 185 -11.84 -11.31 6.59
N ARG A 186 -10.63 -11.86 6.42
CA ARG A 186 -10.16 -13.00 7.22
C ARG A 186 -9.99 -12.65 8.69
N MET A 187 -9.44 -11.47 8.99
CA MET A 187 -9.11 -11.07 10.36
C MET A 187 -10.33 -10.66 11.19
N ASN A 188 -11.52 -10.46 10.61
CA ASN A 188 -12.62 -9.78 11.29
C ASN A 188 -13.36 -10.67 12.31
N GLN A 189 -12.61 -11.25 13.26
CA GLN A 189 -13.10 -12.06 14.36
C GLN A 189 -12.60 -11.53 15.71
N CYS A 190 -13.49 -11.48 16.72
CA CYS A 190 -13.25 -10.86 18.02
C CYS A 190 -12.57 -11.81 19.00
N PRO A 191 -11.35 -11.54 19.49
CA PRO A 191 -10.71 -12.36 20.52
C PRO A 191 -11.26 -12.11 21.93
N LEU A 192 -11.89 -10.96 22.21
CA LEU A 192 -12.33 -10.55 23.53
C LEU A 192 -13.28 -11.57 24.15
N GLY A 193 -13.04 -11.91 25.43
CA GLY A 193 -13.72 -12.98 26.14
C GLY A 193 -13.00 -14.33 26.09
N SER A 194 -11.84 -14.42 25.44
CA SER A 194 -10.93 -15.58 25.49
C SER A 194 -10.13 -15.64 26.79
N ALA A 195 -10.13 -14.57 27.57
CA ALA A 195 -9.35 -14.38 28.78
C ALA A 195 -7.84 -14.67 28.55
N ALA A 196 -7.16 -15.34 29.47
CA ALA A 196 -5.73 -15.62 29.32
C ALA A 196 -5.45 -16.61 28.17
N LEU A 197 -6.28 -17.66 28.02
CA LEU A 197 -6.18 -18.71 27.00
C LEU A 197 -7.35 -19.71 26.99
N ALA A 198 -8.06 -19.87 28.13
CA ALA A 198 -9.02 -20.95 28.32
C ALA A 198 -10.49 -20.47 28.33
N GLY A 199 -10.74 -19.20 28.03
CA GLY A 199 -12.04 -18.58 28.27
C GLY A 199 -12.24 -18.21 29.73
N THR A 200 -13.49 -17.97 30.12
CA THR A 200 -13.85 -17.53 31.47
C THR A 200 -15.06 -18.30 32.00
N GLY A 201 -15.15 -18.46 33.31
CA GLY A 201 -16.32 -19.04 33.98
C GLY A 201 -17.50 -18.08 34.22
N PHE A 202 -17.33 -16.80 33.84
CA PHE A 202 -18.43 -15.83 33.87
C PHE A 202 -19.37 -15.99 32.69
N PRO A 203 -20.67 -15.72 32.85
CA PRO A 203 -21.65 -15.82 31.78
C PRO A 203 -21.59 -14.59 30.83
N ILE A 204 -20.44 -14.39 30.18
CA ILE A 204 -20.22 -13.29 29.23
C ILE A 204 -20.93 -13.55 27.90
N ASP A 205 -21.27 -12.47 27.20
CA ASP A 205 -21.81 -12.48 25.85
C ASP A 205 -20.77 -12.00 24.85
N ARG A 206 -20.06 -12.93 24.20
CA ARG A 206 -19.01 -12.65 23.24
C ARG A 206 -19.57 -12.11 21.91
N ASP A 207 -20.78 -12.49 21.53
CA ASP A 207 -21.43 -11.97 20.32
C ASP A 207 -21.77 -10.48 20.49
N MET A 208 -22.25 -10.08 21.67
CA MET A 208 -22.50 -8.67 21.98
C MET A 208 -21.22 -7.83 21.86
N THR A 209 -20.08 -8.29 22.41
CA THR A 209 -18.82 -7.56 22.28
C THR A 209 -18.29 -7.54 20.85
N ALA A 210 -18.38 -8.64 20.11
CA ALA A 210 -17.98 -8.71 18.71
C ALA A 210 -18.80 -7.73 17.87
N GLN A 211 -20.11 -7.72 18.02
CA GLN A 211 -21.01 -6.80 17.29
C GLN A 211 -20.71 -5.33 17.63
N ALA A 212 -20.53 -5.00 18.91
CA ALA A 212 -20.23 -3.64 19.36
C ALA A 212 -18.91 -3.09 18.78
N LEU A 213 -17.94 -3.97 18.49
CA LEU A 213 -16.64 -3.65 17.92
C LEU A 213 -16.58 -3.81 16.38
N GLY A 214 -17.71 -4.15 15.75
CA GLY A 214 -17.80 -4.32 14.29
C GLY A 214 -17.06 -5.55 13.75
N PHE A 215 -16.87 -6.58 14.59
CA PHE A 215 -16.40 -7.89 14.15
C PHE A 215 -17.59 -8.74 13.67
N ASP A 216 -17.34 -9.67 12.74
CA ASP A 216 -18.36 -10.56 12.19
C ASP A 216 -18.84 -11.58 13.22
N ARG A 217 -17.95 -12.03 14.09
CA ARG A 217 -18.21 -13.04 15.12
C ARG A 217 -17.08 -13.10 16.16
N PRO A 218 -17.29 -13.77 17.31
CA PRO A 218 -16.19 -14.18 18.19
C PRO A 218 -15.24 -15.17 17.50
N THR A 219 -13.97 -15.22 17.92
CA THR A 219 -13.05 -16.29 17.55
C THR A 219 -13.53 -17.64 18.09
N ALA A 220 -13.31 -18.70 17.31
CA ALA A 220 -13.87 -20.04 17.59
C ALA A 220 -13.11 -20.80 18.71
N ASN A 221 -11.85 -20.46 18.94
CA ASN A 221 -10.99 -21.11 19.95
C ASN A 221 -10.27 -20.06 20.78
N SER A 222 -10.40 -20.11 22.11
CA SER A 222 -9.84 -19.12 23.02
C SER A 222 -8.30 -19.17 23.13
N LEU A 223 -7.71 -20.34 22.91
CA LEU A 223 -6.26 -20.53 22.96
C LEU A 223 -5.60 -19.93 21.71
N ASP A 224 -6.17 -20.19 20.53
CA ASP A 224 -5.77 -19.61 19.26
C ASP A 224 -5.98 -18.08 19.25
N ALA A 225 -7.10 -17.61 19.77
CA ALA A 225 -7.50 -16.21 19.80
C ALA A 225 -6.46 -15.26 20.42
N VAL A 226 -5.75 -15.70 21.45
CA VAL A 226 -4.71 -14.92 22.13
C VAL A 226 -3.31 -15.16 21.57
N SER A 227 -3.15 -16.21 20.75
CA SER A 227 -1.88 -16.62 20.14
C SER A 227 -1.73 -16.14 18.69
N ASP A 228 -2.82 -16.04 17.95
CA ASP A 228 -2.85 -15.68 16.53
C ASP A 228 -2.28 -14.28 16.26
N ARG A 229 -1.38 -14.21 15.26
CA ARG A 229 -0.87 -12.97 14.66
C ARG A 229 -0.91 -13.01 13.13
N ASP A 230 -1.65 -13.96 12.55
CA ASP A 230 -1.80 -14.09 11.09
C ASP A 230 -2.37 -12.81 10.48
N PHE A 231 -3.28 -12.13 11.19
CA PHE A 231 -3.85 -10.85 10.75
C PHE A 231 -2.78 -9.75 10.56
N ALA A 232 -1.76 -9.74 11.40
CA ALA A 232 -0.64 -8.80 11.30
C ALA A 232 0.35 -9.22 10.19
N LEU A 233 0.58 -10.53 10.02
CA LEU A 233 1.36 -11.09 8.92
C LEU A 233 0.69 -10.86 7.56
N ASP A 234 -0.63 -11.04 7.48
CA ASP A 234 -1.42 -10.75 6.27
C ASP A 234 -1.31 -9.25 5.89
N TYR A 235 -1.45 -8.36 6.89
CA TYR A 235 -1.26 -6.92 6.69
C TYR A 235 0.14 -6.61 6.14
N LEU A 236 1.18 -7.09 6.82
CA LEU A 236 2.58 -6.85 6.41
C LEU A 236 2.90 -7.45 5.04
N SER A 237 2.32 -8.61 4.71
CA SER A 237 2.48 -9.23 3.39
C SER A 237 1.85 -8.38 2.29
N ALA A 238 0.63 -7.87 2.50
CA ALA A 238 -0.01 -6.95 1.57
C ALA A 238 0.77 -5.64 1.44
N ALA A 239 1.21 -5.08 2.58
CA ALA A 239 2.01 -3.86 2.64
C ALA A 239 3.35 -3.99 1.90
N ALA A 240 4.05 -5.13 2.07
CA ALA A 240 5.31 -5.38 1.37
C ALA A 240 5.12 -5.45 -0.15
N GLN A 241 4.11 -6.16 -0.64
CA GLN A 241 3.82 -6.22 -2.08
C GLN A 241 3.43 -4.84 -2.64
N CYS A 242 2.60 -4.09 -1.92
CA CYS A 242 2.24 -2.72 -2.28
C CYS A 242 3.48 -1.82 -2.36
N ALA A 243 4.36 -1.89 -1.36
CA ALA A 243 5.61 -1.11 -1.34
C ALA A 243 6.52 -1.42 -2.54
N LEU A 244 6.56 -2.68 -3.01
CA LEU A 244 7.29 -3.05 -4.23
C LEU A 244 6.68 -2.37 -5.47
N HIS A 245 5.36 -2.29 -5.59
CA HIS A 245 4.71 -1.60 -6.70
C HIS A 245 4.94 -0.08 -6.65
N LEU A 246 4.83 0.53 -5.48
CA LEU A 246 5.16 1.95 -5.28
C LEU A 246 6.63 2.25 -5.59
N SER A 247 7.54 1.37 -5.18
CA SER A 247 8.98 1.48 -5.48
C SER A 247 9.26 1.48 -6.98
N ARG A 248 8.55 0.67 -7.77
CA ARG A 248 8.68 0.65 -9.23
C ARG A 248 8.21 1.96 -9.86
N LEU A 249 7.05 2.47 -9.45
CA LEU A 249 6.56 3.76 -9.94
C LEU A 249 7.51 4.90 -9.54
N ALA A 250 8.03 4.87 -8.31
CA ALA A 250 9.00 5.83 -7.84
C ALA A 250 10.30 5.81 -8.66
N GLU A 251 10.82 4.61 -8.99
CA GLU A 251 11.99 4.46 -9.85
C GLU A 251 11.77 5.07 -11.24
N GLU A 252 10.60 4.83 -11.85
CA GLU A 252 10.30 5.44 -13.15
C GLU A 252 10.22 6.97 -13.06
N MET A 253 9.62 7.52 -11.99
CA MET A 253 9.59 8.97 -11.77
C MET A 253 11.01 9.54 -11.61
N ILE A 254 11.93 8.83 -10.96
CA ILE A 254 13.35 9.22 -10.83
C ILE A 254 14.02 9.23 -12.21
N ILE A 255 13.87 8.14 -12.97
CA ILE A 255 14.43 8.03 -14.32
C ILE A 255 13.85 9.13 -15.22
N TRP A 256 12.55 9.33 -15.24
CA TRP A 256 11.87 10.32 -16.07
C TRP A 256 12.20 11.76 -15.68
N ALA A 257 12.46 12.03 -14.41
CA ALA A 257 12.88 13.35 -13.94
C ALA A 257 14.35 13.65 -14.24
N SER A 258 15.17 12.64 -14.52
CA SER A 258 16.59 12.79 -14.80
C SER A 258 16.83 13.59 -16.10
N GLN A 259 17.95 14.32 -16.14
CA GLN A 259 18.30 15.16 -17.30
C GLN A 259 18.33 14.40 -18.64
N PRO A 260 18.87 13.16 -18.75
CA PRO A 260 18.89 12.41 -20.00
C PRO A 260 17.49 12.12 -20.55
N PHE A 261 16.51 11.80 -19.69
CA PHE A 261 15.12 11.54 -20.09
C PHE A 261 14.32 12.84 -20.18
N GLY A 262 14.22 13.59 -19.12
CA GLY A 262 13.49 14.86 -19.07
C GLY A 262 12.01 14.72 -19.42
N PHE A 263 11.40 13.58 -19.12
CA PHE A 263 10.00 13.26 -19.44
C PHE A 263 9.01 13.84 -18.44
N VAL A 264 9.47 14.09 -17.22
CA VAL A 264 8.63 14.62 -16.13
C VAL A 264 9.35 15.73 -15.39
N ARG A 265 8.57 16.72 -14.94
CA ARG A 265 8.99 17.70 -13.93
C ARG A 265 8.16 17.45 -12.69
N LEU A 266 8.83 17.04 -11.62
CA LEU A 266 8.19 16.79 -10.34
C LEU A 266 7.76 18.11 -9.66
N PRO A 267 6.71 18.10 -8.79
CA PRO A 267 6.28 19.27 -8.03
C PRO A 267 7.41 19.78 -7.12
N ASP A 268 7.49 21.09 -6.94
CA ASP A 268 8.47 21.69 -6.02
C ASP A 268 8.26 21.22 -4.58
N ALA A 269 7.00 21.03 -4.17
CA ALA A 269 6.64 20.56 -2.84
C ALA A 269 7.11 19.12 -2.51
N LEU A 270 7.46 18.31 -3.52
CA LEU A 270 7.92 16.93 -3.38
C LEU A 270 9.35 16.73 -3.91
N SER A 271 10.12 17.81 -3.95
CA SER A 271 11.49 17.83 -4.43
C SER A 271 12.35 18.72 -3.53
N THR A 272 13.66 18.51 -3.53
CA THR A 272 14.59 19.40 -2.83
C THR A 272 15.61 20.01 -3.77
N GLY A 273 16.22 21.12 -3.34
CA GLY A 273 17.35 21.75 -4.02
C GLY A 273 18.68 21.23 -3.49
N SER A 274 19.76 21.72 -4.08
CA SER A 274 21.12 21.49 -3.59
C SER A 274 21.64 22.73 -2.87
N SER A 275 22.36 22.52 -1.78
CA SER A 275 22.99 23.61 -1.02
C SER A 275 24.13 24.28 -1.78
N ILE A 276 24.71 23.64 -2.80
CA ILE A 276 25.86 24.13 -3.57
C ILE A 276 25.54 24.32 -5.07
N MET A 277 24.55 23.62 -5.60
CA MET A 277 24.18 23.65 -7.03
C MET A 277 22.76 24.23 -7.20
N PRO A 278 22.63 25.55 -7.45
CA PRO A 278 21.31 26.21 -7.44
C PRO A 278 20.38 25.75 -8.56
N GLN A 279 20.90 25.14 -9.61
CA GLN A 279 20.11 24.58 -10.73
C GLN A 279 19.58 23.16 -10.46
N LYS A 280 20.06 22.49 -9.40
CA LYS A 280 19.75 21.09 -9.13
C LYS A 280 18.44 20.94 -8.38
N LYS A 281 17.56 20.07 -8.88
CA LYS A 281 16.32 19.66 -8.25
C LYS A 281 16.30 18.14 -8.12
N ASN A 282 16.20 17.66 -6.89
CA ASN A 282 16.31 16.24 -6.57
C ASN A 282 14.92 15.61 -6.41
N PRO A 283 14.72 14.35 -6.84
CA PRO A 283 13.46 13.62 -6.70
C PRO A 283 13.36 12.90 -5.33
N ASP A 284 13.67 13.62 -4.21
CA ASP A 284 13.87 13.00 -2.89
C ASP A 284 12.66 12.21 -2.42
N ALA A 285 11.43 12.69 -2.66
CA ALA A 285 10.23 11.97 -2.26
C ALA A 285 10.13 10.61 -2.95
N ALA A 286 10.46 10.53 -4.26
CA ALA A 286 10.49 9.27 -4.98
C ALA A 286 11.61 8.34 -4.48
N GLU A 287 12.79 8.88 -4.18
CA GLU A 287 13.92 8.10 -3.65
C GLU A 287 13.59 7.52 -2.26
N LEU A 288 12.92 8.30 -1.40
CA LEU A 288 12.47 7.83 -0.09
C LEU A 288 11.40 6.73 -0.21
N VAL A 289 10.42 6.88 -1.10
CA VAL A 289 9.43 5.82 -1.38
C VAL A 289 10.12 4.53 -1.83
N ARG A 290 11.08 4.63 -2.75
CA ARG A 290 11.90 3.48 -3.18
C ARG A 290 12.64 2.83 -2.01
N GLY A 291 13.22 3.64 -1.12
CA GLY A 291 13.95 3.18 0.08
C GLY A 291 13.05 2.51 1.13
N HIS A 292 11.83 3.05 1.34
CA HIS A 292 10.88 2.52 2.33
C HIS A 292 10.47 1.06 2.05
N ALA A 293 10.47 0.62 0.79
CA ALA A 293 10.13 -0.76 0.42
C ALA A 293 11.02 -1.78 1.15
N GLY A 294 12.33 -1.51 1.28
CA GLY A 294 13.24 -2.39 2.01
C GLY A 294 12.91 -2.50 3.50
N ARG A 295 12.54 -1.39 4.15
CA ARG A 295 12.14 -1.38 5.57
C ARG A 295 10.84 -2.14 5.79
N ILE A 296 9.82 -1.93 4.95
CA ILE A 296 8.52 -2.62 5.04
C ILE A 296 8.70 -4.14 4.86
N VAL A 297 9.53 -4.59 3.91
CA VAL A 297 9.90 -6.01 3.75
C VAL A 297 10.62 -6.53 4.99
N GLY A 298 11.52 -5.73 5.58
CA GLY A 298 12.19 -6.04 6.85
C GLY A 298 11.20 -6.24 8.00
N CYS A 299 10.16 -5.40 8.11
CA CYS A 299 9.10 -5.53 9.12
C CYS A 299 8.34 -6.86 9.00
N LEU A 300 7.97 -7.28 7.78
CA LEU A 300 7.36 -8.60 7.55
C LEU A 300 8.26 -9.74 8.03
N THR A 301 9.53 -9.69 7.66
CA THR A 301 10.51 -10.71 8.06
C THR A 301 10.69 -10.74 9.58
N ALA A 302 10.76 -9.58 10.22
CA ALA A 302 10.90 -9.47 11.67
C ALA A 302 9.75 -10.17 12.39
N LEU A 303 8.50 -9.89 12.03
CA LEU A 303 7.34 -10.54 12.66
C LEU A 303 7.29 -12.05 12.38
N MET A 304 7.60 -12.50 11.16
CA MET A 304 7.70 -13.94 10.84
C MET A 304 8.70 -14.66 11.75
N VAL A 305 9.86 -14.04 11.98
CA VAL A 305 10.91 -14.62 12.83
C VAL A 305 10.52 -14.59 14.30
N THR A 306 9.87 -13.52 14.78
CA THR A 306 9.34 -13.43 16.14
C THR A 306 8.34 -14.55 16.43
N MET A 307 7.40 -14.77 15.51
CA MET A 307 6.35 -15.79 15.69
C MET A 307 6.85 -17.23 15.50
N LYS A 308 7.95 -17.42 14.76
CA LYS A 308 8.46 -18.75 14.43
C LYS A 308 8.83 -19.55 15.70
N GLY A 309 8.18 -20.70 15.89
CA GLY A 309 8.51 -21.65 16.95
C GLY A 309 7.99 -21.28 18.34
N LEU A 310 7.23 -20.20 18.51
CA LEU A 310 6.58 -19.90 19.78
C LEU A 310 5.51 -20.95 20.11
N PRO A 311 5.42 -21.37 21.38
CA PRO A 311 4.32 -22.22 21.85
C PRO A 311 3.01 -21.41 21.86
N LEU A 312 1.88 -22.14 21.94
CA LEU A 312 0.56 -21.53 22.00
C LEU A 312 0.36 -20.67 23.27
N ALA A 313 -0.67 -19.87 23.20
CA ALA A 313 -1.06 -18.76 24.06
C ALA A 313 -0.13 -17.56 23.88
N TYR A 314 0.51 -17.12 24.93
CA TYR A 314 1.29 -15.88 24.92
C TYR A 314 2.70 -16.12 25.50
N SER A 315 3.70 -15.66 24.79
CA SER A 315 5.07 -15.48 25.26
C SER A 315 5.45 -14.02 25.18
N LYS A 316 6.37 -13.54 26.01
CA LYS A 316 6.76 -12.11 26.07
C LYS A 316 7.41 -11.65 24.77
N ASP A 317 7.96 -12.55 23.95
CA ASP A 317 8.41 -12.32 22.57
C ASP A 317 7.36 -11.58 21.74
N MET A 318 6.06 -11.85 21.98
CA MET A 318 4.95 -11.20 21.29
C MET A 318 4.76 -9.71 21.68
N GLN A 319 5.58 -9.16 22.57
CA GLN A 319 5.68 -7.71 22.75
C GLN A 319 6.23 -7.04 21.49
N ASP A 320 7.14 -7.74 20.78
CA ASP A 320 7.79 -7.27 19.57
C ASP A 320 6.93 -7.48 18.29
N ASP A 321 5.68 -7.90 18.42
CA ASP A 321 4.76 -8.04 17.28
C ASP A 321 4.28 -6.68 16.73
N LYS A 322 4.17 -5.66 17.59
CA LYS A 322 3.58 -4.35 17.27
C LYS A 322 4.53 -3.38 16.58
N PRO A 323 5.78 -3.17 17.04
CA PRO A 323 6.69 -2.19 16.45
C PRO A 323 6.86 -2.32 14.93
N PRO A 324 7.11 -3.53 14.36
CA PRO A 324 7.25 -3.66 12.91
C PRO A 324 5.96 -3.34 12.16
N VAL A 325 4.80 -3.62 12.73
CA VAL A 325 3.50 -3.32 12.09
C VAL A 325 3.24 -1.82 12.09
N PHE A 326 3.48 -1.15 13.21
CA PHE A 326 3.32 0.31 13.32
C PHE A 326 4.29 1.06 12.40
N GLU A 327 5.54 0.62 12.33
CA GLU A 327 6.54 1.17 11.43
C GLU A 327 6.11 1.00 9.96
N ALA A 328 5.75 -0.22 9.57
CA ALA A 328 5.33 -0.50 8.20
C ALA A 328 4.10 0.32 7.78
N ALA A 329 3.12 0.48 8.67
CA ALA A 329 1.93 1.27 8.41
C ALA A 329 2.24 2.76 8.21
N GLY A 330 3.08 3.33 9.06
CA GLY A 330 3.52 4.72 8.92
C GLY A 330 4.27 4.96 7.61
N LEU A 331 5.23 4.09 7.28
CA LEU A 331 6.02 4.19 6.05
C LEU A 331 5.16 3.99 4.80
N LEU A 332 4.22 3.04 4.82
CA LEU A 332 3.32 2.78 3.71
C LEU A 332 2.39 3.97 3.47
N GLY A 333 1.77 4.50 4.53
CA GLY A 333 0.89 5.67 4.43
C GLY A 333 1.60 6.89 3.83
N LEU A 334 2.81 7.19 4.30
CA LEU A 334 3.64 8.27 3.73
C LEU A 334 3.99 8.02 2.26
N SER A 335 4.34 6.77 1.91
CA SER A 335 4.70 6.42 0.53
C SER A 335 3.51 6.54 -0.43
N ILE A 336 2.31 6.10 -0.01
CA ILE A 336 1.07 6.25 -0.80
C ILE A 336 0.75 7.74 -1.00
N ALA A 337 0.81 8.54 0.06
CA ALA A 337 0.51 9.97 -0.01
C ALA A 337 1.50 10.72 -0.92
N ALA A 338 2.80 10.44 -0.80
CA ALA A 338 3.83 11.03 -1.65
C ALA A 338 3.65 10.65 -3.13
N MET A 339 3.39 9.37 -3.43
CA MET A 339 3.14 8.93 -4.81
C MET A 339 1.86 9.53 -5.39
N THR A 340 0.80 9.64 -4.58
CA THR A 340 -0.46 10.29 -4.99
C THR A 340 -0.20 11.74 -5.40
N GLY A 341 0.49 12.51 -4.57
CA GLY A 341 0.83 13.91 -4.87
C GLY A 341 1.75 14.03 -6.09
N MET A 342 2.76 13.17 -6.21
CA MET A 342 3.65 13.20 -7.38
C MET A 342 2.89 12.92 -8.68
N VAL A 343 2.03 11.89 -8.71
CA VAL A 343 1.22 11.56 -9.91
C VAL A 343 0.24 12.68 -10.25
N ALA A 344 -0.43 13.24 -9.25
CA ALA A 344 -1.43 14.29 -9.46
C ALA A 344 -0.81 15.58 -10.04
N ASP A 345 0.32 16.01 -9.49
CA ASP A 345 0.83 17.36 -9.70
C ASP A 345 2.06 17.43 -10.62
N CYS A 346 2.64 16.28 -11.05
CA CYS A 346 3.75 16.32 -11.98
C CYS A 346 3.36 16.86 -13.36
N GLN A 347 4.32 17.49 -14.03
CA GLN A 347 4.17 17.97 -15.41
C GLN A 347 4.84 16.99 -16.36
N PHE A 348 4.04 16.29 -17.17
CA PHE A 348 4.56 15.43 -18.21
C PHE A 348 4.99 16.26 -19.41
N ARG A 349 6.18 15.98 -19.93
CA ARG A 349 6.75 16.64 -21.12
C ARG A 349 6.53 15.76 -22.34
N THR A 350 5.30 15.77 -22.83
CA THR A 350 4.84 14.91 -23.91
C THR A 350 5.59 15.15 -25.23
N ASP A 351 6.10 16.36 -25.46
CA ASP A 351 6.99 16.69 -26.56
C ASP A 351 8.31 15.89 -26.51
N ARG A 352 8.93 15.82 -25.32
CA ARG A 352 10.16 15.06 -25.12
C ARG A 352 9.92 13.55 -25.21
N MET A 353 8.81 13.08 -24.65
CA MET A 353 8.41 11.67 -24.74
C MET A 353 8.21 11.25 -26.21
N ARG A 354 7.48 12.05 -26.98
CA ARG A 354 7.24 11.77 -28.40
C ARG A 354 8.55 11.75 -29.21
N GLN A 355 9.42 12.75 -29.02
CA GLN A 355 10.73 12.77 -29.67
C GLN A 355 11.56 11.52 -29.33
N ALA A 356 11.54 11.07 -28.07
CA ALA A 356 12.25 9.86 -27.67
C ALA A 356 11.64 8.58 -28.28
N ALA A 357 10.34 8.55 -28.52
CA ALA A 357 9.65 7.42 -29.17
C ALA A 357 10.00 7.28 -30.67
N GLU A 358 10.43 8.35 -31.31
CA GLU A 358 10.90 8.34 -32.69
C GLU A 358 12.34 7.81 -32.83
N LEU A 359 13.08 7.73 -31.74
CA LEU A 359 14.44 7.22 -31.74
C LEU A 359 14.48 5.70 -31.69
N GLY A 360 15.58 5.11 -32.17
CA GLY A 360 15.86 3.67 -31.98
C GLY A 360 15.01 2.75 -32.87
N TYR A 361 14.46 3.27 -33.95
CA TYR A 361 13.69 2.45 -34.91
C TYR A 361 12.49 1.72 -34.28
N ALA A 362 11.79 2.39 -33.40
CA ALA A 362 10.71 1.80 -32.58
C ALA A 362 9.55 1.22 -33.42
N THR A 363 9.41 1.64 -34.69
CA THR A 363 8.42 1.16 -35.66
C THR A 363 8.90 0.00 -36.53
N ALA A 364 10.09 -0.55 -36.29
CA ALA A 364 10.62 -1.68 -37.05
C ALA A 364 9.69 -2.91 -37.04
N THR A 365 9.07 -3.21 -35.89
CA THR A 365 8.07 -4.29 -35.79
C THR A 365 6.86 -4.02 -36.68
N ASP A 366 6.45 -2.76 -36.86
CA ASP A 366 5.32 -2.38 -37.71
C ASP A 366 5.64 -2.60 -39.17
N LEU A 367 6.91 -2.40 -39.60
CA LEU A 367 7.37 -2.79 -40.91
C LEU A 367 7.25 -4.30 -41.15
N ALA A 368 7.71 -5.11 -40.21
CA ALA A 368 7.58 -6.56 -40.30
C ALA A 368 6.12 -7.02 -40.35
N ASP A 369 5.27 -6.44 -39.50
CA ASP A 369 3.83 -6.72 -39.48
C ASP A 369 3.14 -6.30 -40.82
N TRP A 370 3.54 -5.15 -41.40
CA TRP A 370 3.05 -4.70 -42.68
C TRP A 370 3.43 -5.67 -43.79
N LEU A 371 4.69 -6.12 -43.86
CA LEU A 371 5.16 -7.11 -44.82
C LEU A 371 4.38 -8.43 -44.74
N VAL A 372 4.01 -8.86 -43.54
CA VAL A 372 3.17 -10.07 -43.37
C VAL A 372 1.76 -9.82 -43.90
N ARG A 373 1.13 -8.71 -43.54
CA ARG A 373 -0.30 -8.45 -43.82
C ARG A 373 -0.56 -8.01 -45.25
N GLU A 374 0.31 -7.16 -45.79
CA GLU A 374 0.08 -6.49 -47.09
C GLU A 374 0.88 -7.10 -48.25
N ALA A 375 2.02 -7.73 -47.95
CA ALA A 375 2.87 -8.35 -48.92
C ALA A 375 2.86 -9.90 -48.88
N ASP A 376 2.06 -10.50 -47.98
CA ASP A 376 1.92 -11.95 -47.76
C ASP A 376 3.27 -12.68 -47.55
N ILE A 377 4.17 -12.02 -46.80
CA ILE A 377 5.51 -12.52 -46.49
C ILE A 377 5.48 -13.27 -45.18
N PRO A 378 6.05 -14.49 -45.08
CA PRO A 378 6.18 -15.18 -43.80
C PRO A 378 6.95 -14.34 -42.78
N PHE A 379 6.51 -14.32 -41.49
CA PHE A 379 7.05 -13.43 -40.48
C PHE A 379 8.58 -13.52 -40.35
N ARG A 380 9.17 -14.71 -40.43
CA ARG A 380 10.63 -14.87 -40.33
C ARG A 380 11.37 -14.15 -41.46
N GLU A 381 10.84 -14.20 -42.70
CA GLU A 381 11.38 -13.50 -43.83
C GLU A 381 11.16 -11.98 -43.70
N ALA A 382 9.95 -11.56 -43.27
CA ALA A 382 9.64 -10.16 -42.98
C ALA A 382 10.59 -9.57 -41.95
N HIS A 383 10.93 -10.33 -40.90
CA HIS A 383 11.91 -9.91 -39.90
C HIS A 383 13.30 -9.69 -40.47
N HIS A 384 13.80 -10.54 -41.41
CA HIS A 384 15.08 -10.34 -42.06
C HIS A 384 15.07 -9.11 -43.01
N ILE A 385 14.01 -8.91 -43.74
CA ILE A 385 13.82 -7.73 -44.61
C ILE A 385 13.84 -6.46 -43.74
N THR A 386 13.08 -6.45 -42.66
CA THR A 386 13.04 -5.35 -41.68
C THR A 386 14.43 -5.06 -41.09
N GLY A 387 15.17 -6.10 -40.69
CA GLY A 387 16.53 -5.96 -40.15
C GLY A 387 17.48 -5.31 -41.18
N SER A 388 17.31 -5.61 -42.48
CA SER A 388 18.07 -4.98 -43.56
C SER A 388 17.70 -3.52 -43.73
N ALA A 389 16.41 -3.16 -43.59
CA ALA A 389 15.94 -1.77 -43.65
C ALA A 389 16.47 -0.95 -42.44
N VAL A 390 16.43 -1.51 -41.23
CA VAL A 390 17.00 -0.86 -40.07
C VAL A 390 18.50 -0.62 -40.25
N LYS A 391 19.26 -1.62 -40.71
CA LYS A 391 20.70 -1.46 -40.97
C LYS A 391 20.99 -0.36 -41.99
N LEU A 392 20.19 -0.25 -43.05
CA LEU A 392 20.33 0.80 -44.03
C LEU A 392 20.02 2.18 -43.43
N ALA A 393 18.96 2.28 -42.62
CA ALA A 393 18.58 3.51 -41.94
C ALA A 393 19.69 3.97 -40.95
N GLU A 394 20.30 3.05 -40.20
CA GLU A 394 21.45 3.31 -39.34
C GLU A 394 22.66 3.85 -40.12
N GLN A 395 23.00 3.22 -41.24
CA GLN A 395 24.12 3.66 -42.10
C GLN A 395 23.92 5.08 -42.67
N ARG A 396 22.67 5.48 -42.88
CA ARG A 396 22.32 6.81 -43.40
C ARG A 396 22.04 7.83 -42.31
N GLY A 397 21.93 7.40 -41.07
CA GLY A 397 21.58 8.27 -39.91
C GLY A 397 20.18 8.87 -40.01
N VAL A 398 19.21 8.11 -40.59
CA VAL A 398 17.81 8.56 -40.74
C VAL A 398 16.84 7.59 -40.11
N ALA A 399 15.60 8.03 -39.80
CA ALA A 399 14.52 7.17 -39.33
C ALA A 399 13.99 6.25 -40.45
N LEU A 400 13.28 5.18 -40.12
CA LEU A 400 12.73 4.21 -41.08
C LEU A 400 11.78 4.87 -42.10
N ASP A 401 10.92 5.76 -41.65
CA ASP A 401 9.95 6.49 -42.46
C ASP A 401 10.60 7.56 -43.37
N ALA A 402 11.86 7.92 -43.07
CA ALA A 402 12.64 8.84 -43.88
C ALA A 402 13.46 8.13 -44.99
N LEU A 403 13.46 6.80 -45.02
CA LEU A 403 14.11 6.06 -46.12
C LEU A 403 13.31 6.25 -47.41
N PRO A 404 13.98 6.58 -48.54
CA PRO A 404 13.35 6.64 -49.86
C PRO A 404 12.70 5.28 -50.22
N LEU A 405 11.52 5.31 -50.87
CA LEU A 405 10.86 4.09 -51.32
C LEU A 405 11.75 3.24 -52.25
N ALA A 406 12.60 3.87 -53.04
CA ALA A 406 13.52 3.17 -53.94
C ALA A 406 14.52 2.29 -53.16
N ASP A 407 14.96 2.74 -52.01
CA ASP A 407 15.87 1.99 -51.14
C ASP A 407 15.17 0.81 -50.46
N LEU A 408 13.95 1.03 -49.97
CA LEU A 408 13.12 -0.07 -49.40
C LEU A 408 12.80 -1.11 -50.50
N LYS A 409 12.48 -0.69 -51.74
CA LYS A 409 12.29 -1.59 -52.88
C LYS A 409 13.55 -2.33 -53.31
N ALA A 410 14.72 -1.75 -53.10
CA ALA A 410 16.00 -2.44 -53.35
C ALA A 410 16.26 -3.55 -52.36
N ILE A 411 15.72 -3.47 -51.14
CA ILE A 411 15.76 -4.54 -50.15
C ILE A 411 14.78 -5.64 -50.53
N ASP A 412 13.51 -5.26 -50.82
CA ASP A 412 12.48 -6.20 -51.27
C ASP A 412 11.49 -5.51 -52.21
N THR A 413 11.33 -6.06 -53.40
CA THR A 413 10.50 -5.47 -54.50
C THR A 413 9.00 -5.48 -54.17
N ARG A 414 8.54 -6.24 -53.21
CA ARG A 414 7.15 -6.31 -52.72
C ARG A 414 6.76 -5.10 -51.88
N ILE A 415 7.73 -4.30 -51.43
CA ILE A 415 7.46 -3.08 -50.66
C ILE A 415 6.94 -1.99 -51.65
N ASP A 416 5.82 -1.37 -51.29
CA ASP A 416 5.25 -0.26 -52.04
C ASP A 416 5.00 0.98 -51.15
N GLU A 417 4.47 2.05 -51.72
CA GLU A 417 4.28 3.34 -51.05
C GLU A 417 3.38 3.26 -49.77
N ARG A 418 2.48 2.26 -49.70
CA ARG A 418 1.59 2.06 -48.57
C ARG A 418 2.34 1.75 -47.26
N VAL A 419 3.60 1.29 -47.35
CA VAL A 419 4.43 1.01 -46.17
C VAL A 419 4.57 2.22 -45.25
N PHE A 420 4.65 3.42 -45.79
CA PHE A 420 4.78 4.64 -45.01
C PHE A 420 3.57 4.93 -44.09
N THR A 421 2.39 4.36 -44.39
CA THR A 421 1.22 4.48 -43.53
C THR A 421 1.38 3.73 -42.22
N ALA A 422 2.32 2.79 -42.10
CA ALA A 422 2.57 1.97 -40.92
C ALA A 422 3.79 2.45 -40.10
N LEU A 423 4.66 3.30 -40.67
CA LEU A 423 5.97 3.60 -40.06
C LEU A 423 5.97 4.79 -39.08
N SER A 424 4.88 5.54 -38.96
CA SER A 424 4.81 6.60 -37.95
C SER A 424 4.54 6.02 -36.53
N VAL A 425 5.02 6.70 -35.51
CA VAL A 425 4.75 6.29 -34.12
C VAL A 425 3.25 6.33 -33.75
N GLU A 426 2.49 7.24 -34.40
CA GLU A 426 1.04 7.33 -34.29
C GLU A 426 0.35 6.09 -34.88
N ALA A 427 0.76 5.67 -36.06
CA ALA A 427 0.23 4.47 -36.71
C ALA A 427 0.56 3.21 -35.90
N SER A 428 1.78 3.12 -35.38
CA SER A 428 2.23 2.02 -34.52
C SER A 428 1.34 1.89 -33.29
N VAL A 429 1.13 2.98 -32.55
CA VAL A 429 0.28 2.98 -31.35
C VAL A 429 -1.18 2.66 -31.72
N ALA A 430 -1.73 3.27 -32.76
CA ALA A 430 -3.11 3.05 -33.21
C ALA A 430 -3.39 1.60 -33.64
N ALA A 431 -2.39 0.92 -34.20
CA ALA A 431 -2.49 -0.47 -34.64
C ALA A 431 -2.63 -1.48 -33.45
N ARG A 432 -2.26 -1.11 -32.23
CA ARG A 432 -2.32 -1.98 -31.03
C ARG A 432 -3.72 -1.99 -30.41
N SER A 433 -4.73 -2.37 -31.20
CA SER A 433 -6.16 -2.33 -30.87
C SER A 433 -6.70 -3.58 -30.15
N SER A 434 -5.87 -4.59 -29.90
CA SER A 434 -6.27 -5.76 -29.10
C SER A 434 -6.70 -5.36 -27.69
N HIS A 435 -7.50 -6.18 -27.04
CA HIS A 435 -7.90 -5.96 -25.65
C HIS A 435 -6.66 -5.78 -24.74
N GLY A 436 -6.62 -4.69 -23.98
CA GLY A 436 -5.45 -4.33 -23.15
C GLY A 436 -4.28 -3.72 -23.94
N GLY A 437 -4.42 -3.47 -25.24
CA GLY A 437 -3.41 -2.80 -26.07
C GLY A 437 -3.31 -1.30 -25.81
N THR A 438 -2.25 -0.68 -26.34
CA THR A 438 -1.94 0.75 -26.11
C THR A 438 -2.70 1.72 -27.01
N ALA A 439 -3.51 1.24 -27.97
CA ALA A 439 -4.26 2.14 -28.84
C ALA A 439 -5.13 3.11 -28.01
N PRO A 440 -5.17 4.42 -28.36
CA PRO A 440 -5.90 5.41 -27.57
C PRO A 440 -7.36 5.06 -27.27
N ALA A 441 -8.03 4.39 -28.20
CA ALA A 441 -9.41 3.91 -28.00
C ALA A 441 -9.50 2.87 -26.87
N GLN A 442 -8.55 1.94 -26.79
CA GLN A 442 -8.47 0.94 -25.72
C GLN A 442 -8.17 1.58 -24.37
N VAL A 443 -7.24 2.55 -24.36
CA VAL A 443 -6.89 3.29 -23.14
C VAL A 443 -8.09 4.08 -22.62
N ARG A 444 -8.80 4.81 -23.48
CA ARG A 444 -10.02 5.54 -23.10
C ARG A 444 -11.12 4.63 -22.57
N ALA A 445 -11.33 3.49 -23.22
CA ALA A 445 -12.30 2.49 -22.74
C ALA A 445 -11.94 1.99 -21.33
N ARG A 446 -10.67 1.63 -21.10
CA ARG A 446 -10.22 1.17 -19.79
C ARG A 446 -10.27 2.27 -18.73
N VAL A 447 -9.95 3.51 -19.07
CA VAL A 447 -10.10 4.67 -18.18
C VAL A 447 -11.57 4.87 -17.80
N ALA A 448 -12.51 4.76 -18.75
CA ALA A 448 -13.94 4.89 -18.46
C ALA A 448 -14.43 3.78 -17.49
N GLU A 449 -14.03 2.53 -17.70
CA GLU A 449 -14.33 1.44 -16.78
C GLU A 449 -13.77 1.69 -15.38
N ALA A 450 -12.52 2.17 -15.29
CA ALA A 450 -11.88 2.46 -14.02
C ALA A 450 -12.56 3.64 -13.29
N ARG A 451 -12.93 4.71 -14.01
CA ARG A 451 -13.70 5.83 -13.46
C ARG A 451 -15.03 5.37 -12.87
N LYS A 452 -15.75 4.53 -13.61
CA LYS A 452 -17.01 3.95 -13.15
C LYS A 452 -16.82 3.11 -11.88
N ALA A 453 -15.79 2.24 -11.84
CA ALA A 453 -15.47 1.41 -10.69
C ALA A 453 -15.11 2.25 -9.44
N LEU A 454 -14.50 3.43 -9.62
CA LEU A 454 -14.14 4.37 -8.57
C LEU A 454 -15.24 5.38 -8.24
N GLY A 455 -16.41 5.32 -8.90
CA GLY A 455 -17.50 6.30 -8.69
C GLY A 455 -17.11 7.73 -9.07
N MET A 456 -16.32 7.92 -10.13
CA MET A 456 -15.83 9.24 -10.58
C MET A 456 -16.74 9.89 -11.65
N ASP A 457 -17.78 9.21 -12.08
CA ASP A 457 -18.69 9.67 -13.15
C ASP A 457 -19.99 10.28 -12.60
N GLY A 458 -19.91 10.88 -11.41
CA GLY A 458 -21.00 11.58 -10.73
C GLY A 458 -20.94 13.10 -10.88
#